data_07013834846e2552d58ab07553745b42
#
_entry.id   07013834846e2552d58ab07553745b42
#
_cell.length_a   1.000
_cell.length_b   1.000
_cell.length_c   1.000
_cell.angle_alpha   90.00
_cell.angle_beta   90.00
_cell.angle_gamma   90.00
#
_symmetry.space_group_name_H-M   'P 1'
#
loop_
_entity.id
_entity.type
_entity.pdbx_description
1 polymer ?
#
loop_
_entity_poly.entity_id
_entity_poly.type
_entity_poly.pdbx_seq_one_letter_code
_entity_poly.pdbx_strand_id
1 'polypeptide(L)'
;MKTLTWQKPGQQNVAQELIKIIINYVAELRIKKKDNGKEKIKIKNQAVIDLMEEMILGFKKKLTSAGVEAEHWEVDRIVEYLTTEEENFSLNFISYGRKIADDLEQDGRLGTAKNYRIAINALVRFIGKEELDINLITASFMRAFEKFLKNEPSFKGCRDGGSKPTDKPKGKRVISLYTSQIKTLHNLAKNEYNDEDRGIIRIPFSPFSKYKIAPVPQSEHRTLSIDQVQQIIDLPYKQNARNGGQPVFNLAKDIFILSFAMMGMNSADFYNAPTVENGIISYQRTKTRTRREDKAEMKVRIEPEIKKLFEKYSDPSGEKVFIFHKRYRSSENFNKSINKGLDEIGEIIGVPDLNYYYARHTMATLAANKAGIDIARVDEMLNHTDSTLKLARVYIERDYSVLWEANRKLLSLFKWDSLK
;
A
#
# COMPACT_ATOMS: atom_id res chain seq x y z
N MET A 1 10.13 -57.90 10.64
CA MET A 1 11.01 -56.78 10.98
C MET A 1 11.57 -56.25 9.69
N LYS A 2 11.08 -55.12 9.17
CA LYS A 2 11.67 -54.46 8.01
C LYS A 2 12.89 -53.72 8.51
N THR A 3 14.08 -54.14 8.09
CA THR A 3 15.34 -53.43 8.31
C THR A 3 15.28 -52.13 7.51
N LEU A 4 15.33 -50.98 8.17
CA LEU A 4 15.53 -49.68 7.51
C LEU A 4 16.97 -49.71 6.95
N THR A 5 17.14 -49.99 5.69
CA THR A 5 18.42 -49.85 4.99
C THR A 5 18.51 -48.43 4.46
N TRP A 6 19.39 -47.66 5.05
CA TRP A 6 19.77 -46.35 4.55
C TRP A 6 20.90 -46.49 3.53
N GLN A 7 20.74 -45.90 2.37
CA GLN A 7 21.66 -46.14 1.24
C GLN A 7 22.95 -45.30 1.25
N LYS A 8 23.11 -44.36 2.20
CA LYS A 8 24.33 -43.52 2.28
C LYS A 8 24.94 -43.58 3.68
N PRO A 9 26.29 -43.53 3.86
CA PRO A 9 26.96 -43.65 5.16
C PRO A 9 26.58 -42.61 6.21
N GLY A 10 26.32 -41.36 5.81
CA GLY A 10 25.89 -40.29 6.73
C GLY A 10 24.49 -40.47 7.32
N GLN A 11 23.59 -41.18 6.64
CA GLN A 11 22.22 -41.40 7.09
C GLN A 11 22.12 -42.46 8.19
N GLN A 12 23.10 -43.33 8.34
CA GLN A 12 23.16 -44.32 9.44
C GLN A 12 23.39 -43.64 10.80
N ASN A 13 24.20 -42.57 10.84
CA ASN A 13 24.46 -41.83 12.07
C ASN A 13 23.23 -41.04 12.52
N VAL A 14 22.49 -40.42 11.60
CA VAL A 14 21.22 -39.74 11.91
C VAL A 14 20.21 -40.70 12.52
N ALA A 15 20.05 -41.89 11.93
CA ALA A 15 19.14 -42.90 12.47
C ALA A 15 19.53 -43.38 13.87
N GLN A 16 20.83 -43.49 14.17
CA GLN A 16 21.34 -43.86 15.48
C GLN A 16 21.10 -42.78 16.55
N GLU A 17 21.33 -41.52 16.20
CA GLU A 17 21.05 -40.40 17.14
C GLU A 17 19.53 -40.22 17.37
N LEU A 18 18.70 -40.33 16.37
CA LEU A 18 17.24 -40.32 16.52
C LEU A 18 16.75 -41.48 17.38
N ILE A 19 17.33 -42.68 17.23
CA ILE A 19 17.01 -43.82 18.08
C ILE A 19 17.44 -43.56 19.50
N LYS A 20 18.57 -42.91 19.83
CA LYS A 20 18.97 -42.52 21.17
C LYS A 20 18.00 -41.53 21.81
N ILE A 21 17.51 -40.53 21.03
CA ILE A 21 16.53 -39.59 21.53
C ILE A 21 15.21 -40.29 21.85
N ILE A 22 14.77 -41.20 20.99
CA ILE A 22 13.55 -42.00 21.21
C ILE A 22 13.70 -42.92 22.43
N ILE A 23 14.90 -43.53 22.63
CA ILE A 23 15.21 -44.41 23.75
C ILE A 23 15.16 -43.66 25.08
N ASN A 24 15.63 -42.43 25.13
CA ASN A 24 15.57 -41.58 26.33
C ASN A 24 14.12 -41.21 26.75
N TYR A 25 13.19 -41.27 25.84
CA TYR A 25 11.77 -41.00 26.09
C TYR A 25 10.95 -42.23 26.52
N VAL A 26 11.50 -43.45 26.33
CA VAL A 26 10.74 -44.70 26.54
C VAL A 26 11.40 -45.54 27.63
N ALA A 27 10.87 -45.51 28.84
CA ALA A 27 11.43 -46.10 30.06
C ALA A 27 11.47 -47.65 30.12
N GLU A 28 11.00 -48.40 29.12
CA GLU A 28 10.99 -49.86 29.15
C GLU A 28 11.61 -50.51 27.90
N LEU A 29 12.92 -50.59 27.90
CA LEU A 29 13.69 -51.40 26.99
C LEU A 29 14.11 -52.74 27.64
N ARG A 30 13.59 -53.86 27.13
CA ARG A 30 14.15 -55.18 27.51
C ARG A 30 15.12 -55.67 26.46
N ILE A 31 16.40 -55.80 26.82
CA ILE A 31 17.48 -56.42 26.04
C ILE A 31 17.28 -57.93 26.04
N LYS A 32 17.15 -58.56 24.85
CA LYS A 32 17.20 -60.02 24.70
C LYS A 32 18.35 -60.44 23.79
N LYS A 33 19.16 -61.30 24.41
CA LYS A 33 20.20 -62.22 23.93
C LYS A 33 20.85 -62.04 22.57
N LYS A 34 22.18 -62.18 22.61
CA LYS A 34 23.16 -62.24 21.53
C LYS A 34 22.79 -63.31 20.49
N ASP A 35 22.74 -62.94 19.25
CA ASP A 35 22.89 -63.79 18.10
C ASP A 35 24.13 -63.32 17.33
N ASN A 36 25.11 -64.16 17.20
CA ASN A 36 26.41 -63.88 16.51
C ASN A 36 27.19 -62.66 17.07
N GLY A 37 27.23 -62.47 18.39
CA GLY A 37 28.07 -61.46 19.00
C GLY A 37 27.53 -60.01 18.95
N LYS A 38 26.40 -59.76 18.32
CA LYS A 38 25.76 -58.43 18.29
C LYS A 38 24.52 -58.38 19.17
N GLU A 39 24.41 -57.37 20.02
CA GLU A 39 23.20 -57.14 20.81
C GLU A 39 22.07 -56.65 19.92
N LYS A 40 20.95 -57.38 19.91
CA LYS A 40 19.72 -56.94 19.26
C LYS A 40 18.72 -56.45 20.33
N ILE A 41 18.39 -55.17 20.28
CA ILE A 41 17.36 -54.56 21.08
C ILE A 41 16.00 -54.91 20.48
N LYS A 42 15.13 -55.57 21.24
CA LYS A 42 13.75 -55.90 20.82
C LYS A 42 12.74 -55.22 21.70
N ILE A 43 12.00 -54.27 21.15
CA ILE A 43 10.88 -53.63 21.81
C ILE A 43 9.67 -54.57 21.75
N LYS A 44 9.06 -54.90 22.93
CA LYS A 44 7.92 -55.80 23.01
C LYS A 44 6.58 -55.13 23.06
N ASN A 45 6.57 -53.86 23.48
CA ASN A 45 5.32 -53.10 23.61
C ASN A 45 4.89 -52.58 22.22
N GLN A 46 3.74 -53.08 21.76
CA GLN A 46 3.20 -52.68 20.43
C GLN A 46 2.91 -51.19 20.37
N ALA A 47 2.35 -50.57 21.42
CA ALA A 47 2.07 -49.14 21.44
C ALA A 47 3.33 -48.28 21.28
N VAL A 48 4.48 -48.77 21.80
CA VAL A 48 5.78 -48.08 21.62
C VAL A 48 6.27 -48.24 20.18
N ILE A 49 6.05 -49.41 19.59
CA ILE A 49 6.41 -49.64 18.15
C ILE A 49 5.59 -48.72 17.26
N ASP A 50 4.28 -48.64 17.48
CA ASP A 50 3.36 -47.81 16.72
C ASP A 50 3.74 -46.32 16.86
N LEU A 51 4.03 -45.84 18.07
CA LEU A 51 4.51 -44.48 18.31
C LEU A 51 5.83 -44.18 17.59
N MET A 52 6.79 -45.11 17.62
CA MET A 52 8.05 -44.96 16.91
C MET A 52 7.87 -44.93 15.38
N GLU A 53 6.98 -45.76 14.85
CA GLU A 53 6.65 -45.74 13.41
C GLU A 53 5.99 -44.41 13.01
N GLU A 54 5.11 -43.86 13.83
CA GLU A 54 4.51 -42.56 13.61
C GLU A 54 5.54 -41.43 13.64
N MET A 55 6.45 -41.41 14.63
CA MET A 55 7.55 -40.44 14.72
C MET A 55 8.50 -40.53 13.50
N ILE A 56 8.87 -41.74 13.10
CA ILE A 56 9.73 -41.95 11.92
C ILE A 56 9.03 -41.48 10.64
N LEU A 57 7.73 -41.71 10.54
CA LEU A 57 6.95 -41.22 9.41
C LEU A 57 6.88 -39.69 9.39
N GLY A 58 6.73 -39.07 10.55
CA GLY A 58 6.79 -37.61 10.74
C GLY A 58 8.14 -37.04 10.30
N PHE A 59 9.26 -37.62 10.74
CA PHE A 59 10.61 -37.21 10.33
C PHE A 59 10.85 -37.39 8.83
N LYS A 60 10.38 -38.48 8.24
CA LYS A 60 10.45 -38.69 6.79
C LYS A 60 9.68 -37.61 6.01
N LYS A 61 8.47 -37.26 6.48
CA LYS A 61 7.67 -36.17 5.86
C LYS A 61 8.40 -34.83 5.97
N LYS A 62 8.98 -34.52 7.16
CA LYS A 62 9.79 -33.31 7.36
C LYS A 62 10.98 -33.26 6.39
N LEU A 63 11.77 -34.31 6.28
CA LEU A 63 12.90 -34.37 5.34
C LEU A 63 12.49 -34.26 3.89
N THR A 64 11.37 -34.87 3.51
CA THR A 64 10.82 -34.74 2.15
C THR A 64 10.40 -33.31 1.84
N SER A 65 9.86 -32.58 2.82
CA SER A 65 9.46 -31.17 2.64
C SER A 65 10.67 -30.23 2.55
N ALA A 66 11.81 -30.59 3.14
CA ALA A 66 13.07 -29.85 3.01
C ALA A 66 13.72 -29.97 1.61
N GLY A 67 13.24 -30.91 0.78
CA GLY A 67 13.65 -31.03 -0.61
C GLY A 67 15.11 -31.46 -0.82
N VAL A 68 15.64 -31.07 -1.98
CA VAL A 68 17.01 -31.44 -2.40
C VAL A 68 18.10 -30.80 -1.52
N GLU A 69 17.80 -29.70 -0.87
CA GLU A 69 18.71 -28.96 0.01
C GLU A 69 19.15 -29.81 1.21
N ALA A 70 18.26 -30.64 1.75
CA ALA A 70 18.56 -31.54 2.86
C ALA A 70 19.64 -32.60 2.53
N GLU A 71 19.91 -32.85 1.24
CA GLU A 71 20.96 -33.79 0.82
C GLU A 71 22.37 -33.27 1.12
N HIS A 72 22.55 -31.98 1.30
CA HIS A 72 23.81 -31.31 1.58
C HIS A 72 24.01 -30.90 3.03
N TRP A 73 23.02 -31.17 3.91
CA TRP A 73 23.08 -30.78 5.31
C TRP A 73 23.99 -31.69 6.12
N GLU A 74 24.74 -31.09 7.04
CA GLU A 74 25.48 -31.82 8.06
C GLU A 74 24.51 -32.55 9.01
N VAL A 75 24.99 -33.66 9.64
CA VAL A 75 24.17 -34.52 10.49
C VAL A 75 23.51 -33.71 11.65
N ASP A 76 24.27 -32.83 12.27
CA ASP A 76 23.78 -32.00 13.40
C ASP A 76 22.64 -31.08 12.97
N ARG A 77 22.73 -30.50 11.77
CA ARG A 77 21.69 -29.69 11.18
C ARG A 77 20.42 -30.49 10.86
N ILE A 78 20.57 -31.71 10.40
CA ILE A 78 19.44 -32.63 10.15
C ILE A 78 18.76 -32.99 11.46
N VAL A 79 19.52 -33.31 12.50
CA VAL A 79 18.99 -33.65 13.82
C VAL A 79 18.27 -32.45 14.41
N GLU A 80 18.87 -31.28 14.40
CA GLU A 80 18.24 -30.03 14.84
C GLU A 80 16.93 -29.76 14.11
N TYR A 81 16.92 -29.85 12.79
CA TYR A 81 15.71 -29.65 11.96
C TYR A 81 14.61 -30.65 12.28
N LEU A 82 14.96 -31.93 12.50
CA LEU A 82 13.97 -32.98 12.80
C LEU A 82 13.45 -32.91 14.24
N THR A 83 14.32 -32.57 15.19
CA THR A 83 13.98 -32.54 16.62
C THR A 83 13.46 -31.18 17.10
N THR A 84 13.66 -30.12 16.32
CA THR A 84 12.97 -28.86 16.58
C THR A 84 11.47 -29.14 16.51
N GLU A 85 10.79 -29.10 17.67
CA GLU A 85 9.34 -29.12 17.70
C GLU A 85 8.86 -28.04 16.75
N GLU A 86 7.96 -28.37 15.84
CA GLU A 86 7.16 -27.34 15.20
C GLU A 86 6.40 -26.70 16.35
N GLU A 87 6.98 -25.68 16.96
CA GLU A 87 6.18 -24.78 17.77
C GLU A 87 4.98 -24.45 16.90
N ASN A 88 3.78 -24.81 17.38
CA ASN A 88 2.54 -24.41 16.72
C ASN A 88 2.54 -22.90 16.65
N PHE A 89 3.29 -22.39 15.66
CA PHE A 89 3.45 -20.95 15.48
C PHE A 89 2.06 -20.37 15.22
N SER A 90 1.59 -19.61 16.18
CA SER A 90 0.34 -18.89 16.12
C SER A 90 0.65 -17.40 16.17
N LEU A 91 0.16 -16.67 15.20
CA LEU A 91 0.26 -15.23 15.14
C LEU A 91 -1.15 -14.65 15.03
N ASN A 92 -1.57 -13.86 16.00
CA ASN A 92 -2.80 -13.09 15.88
C ASN A 92 -2.61 -12.01 14.81
N PHE A 93 -3.14 -12.26 13.62
CA PHE A 93 -3.01 -11.41 12.45
C PHE A 93 -3.64 -10.02 12.65
N ILE A 94 -4.71 -9.90 13.45
CA ILE A 94 -5.35 -8.62 13.74
C ILE A 94 -4.41 -7.73 14.56
N SER A 95 -3.86 -8.26 15.65
CA SER A 95 -2.91 -7.53 16.51
C SER A 95 -1.63 -7.17 15.74
N TYR A 96 -1.12 -8.11 14.94
CA TYR A 96 0.03 -7.86 14.07
C TYR A 96 -0.21 -6.70 13.10
N GLY A 97 -1.33 -6.74 12.38
CA GLY A 97 -1.64 -5.68 11.42
C GLY A 97 -1.89 -4.31 12.06
N ARG A 98 -2.41 -4.27 13.30
CA ARG A 98 -2.52 -3.02 14.08
C ARG A 98 -1.16 -2.49 14.47
N LYS A 99 -0.25 -3.33 14.97
CA LYS A 99 1.14 -2.97 15.27
C LYS A 99 1.81 -2.34 14.04
N ILE A 100 1.76 -3.01 12.88
CA ILE A 100 2.33 -2.46 11.63
C ILE A 100 1.71 -1.10 11.26
N ALA A 101 0.41 -0.91 11.49
CA ALA A 101 -0.24 0.37 11.23
C ALA A 101 0.25 1.46 12.20
N ASP A 102 0.48 1.13 13.47
CA ASP A 102 0.98 2.06 14.48
C ASP A 102 2.45 2.45 14.21
N ASP A 103 3.29 1.50 13.83
CA ASP A 103 4.69 1.75 13.42
C ASP A 103 4.72 2.70 12.21
N LEU A 104 3.85 2.48 11.21
CA LEU A 104 3.75 3.36 10.05
C LEU A 104 3.25 4.78 10.39
N GLU A 105 2.40 4.91 11.39
CA GLU A 105 1.94 6.21 11.87
C GLU A 105 3.07 6.99 12.55
N GLN A 106 3.89 6.32 13.36
CA GLN A 106 5.10 6.90 13.97
C GLN A 106 6.10 7.35 12.90
N ASP A 107 6.23 6.59 11.81
CA ASP A 107 7.05 6.95 10.64
C ASP A 107 6.44 8.09 9.79
N GLY A 108 5.30 8.67 10.18
CA GLY A 108 4.61 9.72 9.43
C GLY A 108 3.87 9.24 8.18
N ARG A 109 3.73 7.93 7.97
CA ARG A 109 3.05 7.32 6.81
C ARG A 109 1.54 7.15 7.06
N LEU A 110 0.89 8.21 7.52
CA LEU A 110 -0.50 8.26 7.99
C LEU A 110 -1.52 7.65 7.00
N GLY A 111 -1.35 7.89 5.70
CA GLY A 111 -2.26 7.38 4.66
C GLY A 111 -2.21 5.85 4.54
N THR A 112 -1.03 5.24 4.65
CA THR A 112 -0.83 3.79 4.58
C THR A 112 -1.34 3.13 5.87
N ALA A 113 -0.99 3.70 7.03
CA ALA A 113 -1.48 3.27 8.34
C ALA A 113 -3.01 3.23 8.39
N LYS A 114 -3.66 4.30 7.94
CA LYS A 114 -5.12 4.38 7.84
C LYS A 114 -5.71 3.27 6.96
N ASN A 115 -5.10 2.99 5.80
CA ASN A 115 -5.58 1.94 4.91
C ASN A 115 -5.49 0.56 5.55
N TYR A 116 -4.42 0.25 6.27
CA TYR A 116 -4.30 -1.01 7.01
C TYR A 116 -5.36 -1.12 8.11
N ARG A 117 -5.53 -0.08 8.93
CA ARG A 117 -6.57 -0.08 9.99
C ARG A 117 -7.97 -0.30 9.42
N ILE A 118 -8.32 0.34 8.30
CA ILE A 118 -9.62 0.18 7.66
C ILE A 118 -9.82 -1.27 7.16
N ALA A 119 -8.80 -1.87 6.55
CA ALA A 119 -8.88 -3.26 6.08
C ALA A 119 -8.98 -4.25 7.24
N ILE A 120 -8.21 -4.05 8.31
CA ILE A 120 -8.25 -4.87 9.54
C ILE A 120 -9.62 -4.75 10.21
N ASN A 121 -10.16 -3.53 10.35
CA ASN A 121 -11.49 -3.34 10.93
C ASN A 121 -12.60 -4.02 10.10
N ALA A 122 -12.46 -4.07 8.77
CA ALA A 122 -13.37 -4.84 7.93
C ALA A 122 -13.22 -6.34 8.18
N LEU A 123 -11.99 -6.83 8.39
CA LEU A 123 -11.72 -8.22 8.72
C LEU A 123 -12.32 -8.60 10.08
N VAL A 124 -12.16 -7.74 11.09
CA VAL A 124 -12.78 -7.91 12.42
C VAL A 124 -14.31 -8.00 12.32
N ARG A 125 -14.94 -7.14 11.54
CA ARG A 125 -16.40 -7.21 11.31
C ARG A 125 -16.83 -8.50 10.60
N PHE A 126 -15.99 -9.02 9.69
CA PHE A 126 -16.25 -10.27 9.00
C PHE A 126 -16.21 -11.48 9.92
N ILE A 127 -15.20 -11.54 10.81
CA ILE A 127 -15.02 -12.68 11.72
C ILE A 127 -15.77 -12.52 13.04
N GLY A 128 -16.20 -11.32 13.41
CA GLY A 128 -16.92 -11.02 14.65
C GLY A 128 -16.05 -11.05 15.92
N LYS A 129 -14.72 -11.09 15.81
CA LYS A 129 -13.79 -11.14 16.94
C LYS A 129 -12.44 -10.46 16.62
N GLU A 130 -11.65 -10.15 17.65
CA GLU A 130 -10.35 -9.48 17.55
C GLU A 130 -9.16 -10.45 17.43
N GLU A 131 -9.44 -11.73 17.27
CA GLU A 131 -8.43 -12.78 17.17
C GLU A 131 -8.60 -13.58 15.87
N LEU A 132 -7.51 -13.68 15.12
CA LEU A 132 -7.43 -14.47 13.90
C LEU A 132 -6.01 -15.03 13.76
N ASP A 133 -5.86 -16.35 13.86
CA ASP A 133 -4.59 -16.98 13.52
C ASP A 133 -4.29 -16.81 12.04
N ILE A 134 -3.07 -16.39 11.71
CA ILE A 134 -2.63 -16.17 10.32
C ILE A 134 -2.79 -17.43 9.46
N ASN A 135 -2.64 -18.61 10.05
CA ASN A 135 -2.75 -19.90 9.37
C ASN A 135 -4.22 -20.22 8.91
N LEU A 136 -5.21 -19.56 9.51
CA LEU A 136 -6.61 -19.66 9.10
C LEU A 136 -6.93 -18.81 7.86
N ILE A 137 -6.05 -17.90 7.45
CA ILE A 137 -6.23 -17.08 6.25
C ILE A 137 -5.91 -17.91 5.02
N THR A 138 -6.88 -18.70 4.59
CA THR A 138 -6.79 -19.56 3.38
C THR A 138 -7.36 -18.87 2.15
N ALA A 139 -7.17 -19.46 0.97
CA ALA A 139 -7.79 -18.94 -0.26
C ALA A 139 -9.34 -18.99 -0.21
N SER A 140 -9.93 -19.96 0.49
CA SER A 140 -11.38 -20.04 0.74
C SER A 140 -11.84 -18.94 1.70
N PHE A 141 -11.08 -18.69 2.77
CA PHE A 141 -11.30 -17.56 3.68
C PHE A 141 -11.31 -16.22 2.93
N MET A 142 -10.32 -15.99 2.07
CA MET A 142 -10.23 -14.74 1.28
C MET A 142 -11.41 -14.58 0.31
N ARG A 143 -11.89 -15.66 -0.31
CA ARG A 143 -13.11 -15.62 -1.14
C ARG A 143 -14.36 -15.30 -0.33
N ALA A 144 -14.48 -15.86 0.87
CA ALA A 144 -15.59 -15.56 1.78
C ALA A 144 -15.55 -14.10 2.26
N PHE A 145 -14.37 -13.59 2.61
CA PHE A 145 -14.16 -12.20 2.98
C PHE A 145 -14.51 -11.24 1.83
N GLU A 146 -14.10 -11.54 0.60
CA GLU A 146 -14.47 -10.74 -0.57
C GLU A 146 -15.99 -10.73 -0.80
N LYS A 147 -16.67 -11.88 -0.64
CA LYS A 147 -18.14 -11.97 -0.71
C LYS A 147 -18.80 -11.13 0.38
N PHE A 148 -18.28 -11.17 1.60
CA PHE A 148 -18.74 -10.31 2.70
C PHE A 148 -18.61 -8.82 2.34
N LEU A 149 -17.45 -8.39 1.82
CA LEU A 149 -17.21 -7.01 1.43
C LEU A 149 -18.16 -6.51 0.32
N LYS A 150 -18.56 -7.39 -0.61
CA LYS A 150 -19.54 -7.08 -1.67
C LYS A 150 -20.94 -6.80 -1.12
N ASN A 151 -21.30 -7.43 -0.01
CA ASN A 151 -22.60 -7.30 0.63
C ASN A 151 -22.62 -6.27 1.77
N GLU A 152 -21.44 -5.91 2.28
CA GLU A 152 -21.33 -4.94 3.36
C GLU A 152 -21.54 -3.50 2.84
N PRO A 153 -22.34 -2.66 3.53
CA PRO A 153 -22.50 -1.27 3.13
C PRO A 153 -21.18 -0.48 3.25
N SER A 154 -21.08 0.62 2.52
CA SER A 154 -20.02 1.59 2.73
C SER A 154 -20.20 2.30 4.06
N PHE A 155 -19.12 2.78 4.67
CA PHE A 155 -19.15 3.50 5.94
C PHE A 155 -18.74 4.98 5.73
N LYS A 156 -19.46 5.89 6.38
CA LYS A 156 -19.12 7.30 6.43
C LYS A 156 -18.69 7.68 7.84
N GLY A 157 -17.57 8.38 7.97
CA GLY A 157 -17.10 8.88 9.26
C GLY A 157 -18.06 9.89 9.87
N CYS A 158 -18.22 9.85 11.20
CA CYS A 158 -19.02 10.77 11.99
C CYS A 158 -18.11 11.80 12.68
N ARG A 159 -18.72 12.90 13.19
CA ARG A 159 -18.00 13.98 13.90
C ARG A 159 -17.39 13.52 15.22
N ASP A 160 -17.97 12.52 15.85
CA ASP A 160 -17.54 11.88 17.11
C ASP A 160 -16.38 10.90 16.94
N GLY A 161 -15.82 10.79 15.74
CA GLY A 161 -14.76 9.83 15.42
C GLY A 161 -15.26 8.43 15.05
N GLY A 162 -16.56 8.16 15.20
CA GLY A 162 -17.19 6.91 14.79
C GLY A 162 -17.41 6.83 13.26
N SER A 163 -18.05 5.75 12.82
CA SER A 163 -18.48 5.58 11.45
C SER A 163 -19.88 4.96 11.38
N LYS A 164 -20.69 5.43 10.45
CA LYS A 164 -22.05 4.92 10.22
C LYS A 164 -22.16 4.27 8.86
N PRO A 165 -22.89 3.14 8.73
CA PRO A 165 -23.18 2.55 7.45
C PRO A 165 -23.99 3.52 6.57
N THR A 166 -23.83 3.40 5.27
CA THR A 166 -24.58 4.12 4.26
C THR A 166 -25.40 3.14 3.43
N ASP A 167 -26.39 3.61 2.68
CA ASP A 167 -27.19 2.76 1.80
C ASP A 167 -26.45 2.30 0.53
N LYS A 168 -25.21 2.75 0.34
CA LYS A 168 -24.41 2.41 -0.85
C LYS A 168 -23.50 1.20 -0.57
N PRO A 169 -23.45 0.21 -1.48
CA PRO A 169 -22.52 -0.90 -1.38
C PRO A 169 -21.07 -0.41 -1.56
N LYS A 170 -20.11 -1.22 -1.15
CA LYS A 170 -18.69 -0.93 -1.43
C LYS A 170 -18.38 -1.07 -2.92
N GLY A 171 -17.74 -0.08 -3.49
CA GLY A 171 -17.27 -0.13 -4.86
C GLY A 171 -16.13 -1.16 -5.06
N LYS A 172 -15.97 -1.69 -6.28
CA LYS A 172 -14.93 -2.68 -6.64
C LYS A 172 -13.53 -2.24 -6.23
N ARG A 173 -13.22 -0.94 -6.34
CA ARG A 173 -11.91 -0.36 -5.94
C ARG A 173 -11.64 -0.50 -4.44
N VAL A 174 -12.65 -0.31 -3.61
CA VAL A 174 -12.52 -0.43 -2.14
C VAL A 174 -12.31 -1.89 -1.76
N ILE A 175 -13.01 -2.83 -2.39
CA ILE A 175 -12.87 -4.26 -2.17
C ILE A 175 -11.45 -4.72 -2.54
N SER A 176 -10.98 -4.33 -3.73
CA SER A 176 -9.61 -4.61 -4.18
C SER A 176 -8.56 -4.00 -3.23
N LEU A 177 -8.78 -2.78 -2.73
CA LEU A 177 -7.90 -2.16 -1.75
C LEU A 177 -7.82 -3.00 -0.47
N TYR A 178 -8.95 -3.38 0.13
CA TYR A 178 -8.95 -4.13 1.40
C TYR A 178 -8.27 -5.48 1.26
N THR A 179 -8.59 -6.24 0.22
CA THR A 179 -7.97 -7.54 -0.04
C THR A 179 -6.47 -7.41 -0.35
N SER A 180 -6.04 -6.33 -1.02
CA SER A 180 -4.63 -6.03 -1.26
C SER A 180 -3.88 -5.68 0.02
N GLN A 181 -4.50 -4.94 0.97
CA GLN A 181 -3.88 -4.64 2.26
C GLN A 181 -3.68 -5.91 3.09
N ILE A 182 -4.67 -6.82 3.12
CA ILE A 182 -4.53 -8.11 3.80
C ILE A 182 -3.39 -8.93 3.18
N LYS A 183 -3.29 -8.96 1.84
CA LYS A 183 -2.15 -9.61 1.16
C LYS A 183 -0.81 -9.01 1.59
N THR A 184 -0.71 -7.69 1.62
CA THR A 184 0.55 -7.03 1.98
C THR A 184 0.94 -7.32 3.41
N LEU A 185 -0.01 -7.25 4.37
CA LEU A 185 0.23 -7.59 5.77
C LEU A 185 0.62 -9.05 5.95
N HIS A 186 -0.04 -9.98 5.24
CA HIS A 186 0.30 -11.39 5.27
C HIS A 186 1.73 -11.66 4.75
N ASN A 187 2.11 -10.99 3.66
CA ASN A 187 3.47 -11.11 3.12
C ASN A 187 4.51 -10.49 4.06
N LEU A 188 4.20 -9.38 4.72
CA LEU A 188 5.08 -8.79 5.74
C LEU A 188 5.30 -9.76 6.90
N ALA A 189 4.23 -10.35 7.43
CA ALA A 189 4.34 -11.36 8.48
C ALA A 189 5.17 -12.57 8.02
N LYS A 190 4.94 -13.04 6.80
CA LYS A 190 5.71 -14.15 6.23
C LYS A 190 7.20 -13.82 6.15
N ASN A 191 7.55 -12.63 5.68
CA ASN A 191 8.95 -12.19 5.58
C ASN A 191 9.60 -11.96 6.96
N GLU A 192 8.81 -11.56 7.98
CA GLU A 192 9.33 -11.30 9.33
C GLU A 192 9.56 -12.59 10.12
N TYR A 193 8.67 -13.58 9.96
CA TYR A 193 8.68 -14.79 10.80
C TYR A 193 9.28 -16.02 10.11
N ASN A 194 9.44 -16.02 8.80
CA ASN A 194 10.17 -17.07 8.08
C ASN A 194 11.63 -16.65 7.90
N ASP A 195 12.54 -17.61 8.05
CA ASP A 195 13.95 -17.49 7.69
C ASP A 195 14.25 -18.64 6.73
N GLU A 196 14.10 -18.35 5.42
CA GLU A 196 14.26 -19.34 4.36
C GLU A 196 15.72 -19.82 4.27
N ASP A 197 16.68 -18.93 4.59
CA ASP A 197 18.13 -19.26 4.57
C ASP A 197 18.50 -20.29 5.65
N ARG A 198 17.76 -20.28 6.77
CA ARG A 198 17.92 -21.25 7.85
C ARG A 198 16.91 -22.39 7.81
N GLY A 199 16.04 -22.44 6.82
CA GLY A 199 14.98 -23.44 6.69
C GLY A 199 13.87 -23.31 7.73
N ILE A 200 13.73 -22.15 8.38
CA ILE A 200 12.68 -21.89 9.39
C ILE A 200 11.45 -21.34 8.67
N ILE A 201 10.43 -22.16 8.49
CA ILE A 201 9.19 -21.80 7.81
C ILE A 201 8.03 -21.84 8.82
N ARG A 202 7.77 -20.74 9.50
CA ARG A 202 6.69 -20.61 10.48
C ARG A 202 5.32 -20.35 9.86
N ILE A 203 5.30 -19.67 8.69
CA ILE A 203 4.08 -19.39 7.91
C ILE A 203 4.25 -20.04 6.54
N PRO A 204 3.89 -21.36 6.40
CA PRO A 204 4.22 -22.13 5.19
C PRO A 204 3.33 -21.77 4.00
N PHE A 205 2.11 -21.34 4.22
CA PHE A 205 1.12 -21.16 3.17
C PHE A 205 0.93 -19.69 2.78
N SER A 206 0.72 -19.43 1.49
CA SER A 206 0.22 -18.17 0.99
C SER A 206 -1.12 -18.37 0.30
N PRO A 207 -2.22 -17.80 0.83
CA PRO A 207 -3.54 -17.92 0.20
C PRO A 207 -3.58 -17.26 -1.19
N PHE A 208 -2.67 -16.31 -1.45
CA PHE A 208 -2.64 -15.48 -2.65
C PHE A 208 -2.03 -16.16 -3.87
N SER A 209 -1.48 -17.37 -3.72
CA SER A 209 -1.14 -18.24 -4.85
C SER A 209 -2.40 -18.71 -5.59
N LYS A 210 -3.46 -19.06 -4.84
CA LYS A 210 -4.74 -19.58 -5.35
C LYS A 210 -5.88 -18.57 -5.35
N TYR A 211 -5.80 -17.52 -4.51
CA TYR A 211 -6.75 -16.41 -4.50
C TYR A 211 -6.18 -15.21 -5.28
N LYS A 212 -6.84 -14.83 -6.35
CA LYS A 212 -6.45 -13.66 -7.16
C LYS A 212 -7.31 -12.47 -6.77
N ILE A 213 -6.68 -11.38 -6.40
CA ILE A 213 -7.36 -10.12 -6.11
C ILE A 213 -7.96 -9.58 -7.41
N ALA A 214 -9.23 -9.23 -7.38
CA ALA A 214 -9.89 -8.65 -8.55
C ALA A 214 -9.18 -7.35 -8.98
N PRO A 215 -8.90 -7.16 -10.29
CA PRO A 215 -8.27 -5.97 -10.78
C PRO A 215 -9.13 -4.74 -10.46
N VAL A 216 -8.47 -3.64 -10.14
CA VAL A 216 -9.15 -2.36 -9.98
C VAL A 216 -9.66 -1.93 -11.35
N PRO A 217 -10.95 -1.59 -11.50
CA PRO A 217 -11.44 -1.02 -12.74
C PRO A 217 -10.63 0.21 -13.10
N GLN A 218 -10.27 0.34 -14.37
CA GLN A 218 -9.63 1.55 -14.87
C GLN A 218 -10.52 2.75 -14.51
N SER A 219 -9.94 3.78 -13.91
CA SER A 219 -10.70 4.98 -13.58
C SER A 219 -11.17 5.63 -14.87
N GLU A 220 -12.44 6.00 -14.93
CA GLU A 220 -12.94 6.84 -16.01
C GLU A 220 -12.06 8.08 -16.17
N HIS A 221 -11.87 8.49 -17.42
CA HIS A 221 -11.07 9.68 -17.71
C HIS A 221 -11.78 10.92 -17.14
N ARG A 222 -11.21 11.49 -16.10
CA ARG A 222 -11.73 12.67 -15.40
C ARG A 222 -11.12 13.93 -16.00
N THR A 223 -11.51 14.24 -17.23
CA THR A 223 -10.95 15.36 -17.99
C THR A 223 -12.05 16.28 -18.46
N LEU A 224 -11.75 17.58 -18.47
CA LEU A 224 -12.61 18.62 -19.02
C LEU A 224 -12.17 18.98 -20.43
N SER A 225 -13.11 19.46 -21.26
CA SER A 225 -12.80 20.09 -22.54
C SER A 225 -12.19 21.49 -22.33
N ILE A 226 -11.63 22.08 -23.40
CA ILE A 226 -11.15 23.47 -23.41
C ILE A 226 -12.29 24.40 -22.99
N ASP A 227 -13.49 24.22 -23.57
CA ASP A 227 -14.65 25.07 -23.30
C ASP A 227 -15.10 24.98 -21.82
N GLN A 228 -15.07 23.77 -21.23
CA GLN A 228 -15.42 23.60 -19.82
C GLN A 228 -14.40 24.27 -18.89
N VAL A 229 -13.11 24.19 -19.19
CA VAL A 229 -12.06 24.91 -18.43
C VAL A 229 -12.27 26.42 -18.60
N GLN A 230 -12.53 26.91 -19.81
CA GLN A 230 -12.82 28.32 -20.07
C GLN A 230 -14.07 28.78 -19.31
N GLN A 231 -15.13 27.97 -19.29
CA GLN A 231 -16.31 28.26 -18.47
C GLN A 231 -15.95 28.44 -17.00
N ILE A 232 -15.11 27.55 -16.41
CA ILE A 232 -14.67 27.70 -15.00
C ILE A 232 -13.91 29.03 -14.82
N ILE A 233 -13.01 29.38 -15.76
CA ILE A 233 -12.24 30.63 -15.70
C ILE A 233 -13.20 31.84 -15.71
N ASP A 234 -14.24 31.80 -16.53
CA ASP A 234 -15.17 32.90 -16.74
C ASP A 234 -16.33 32.97 -15.73
N LEU A 235 -16.52 31.94 -14.89
CA LEU A 235 -17.57 31.96 -13.87
C LEU A 235 -17.47 33.22 -12.98
N PRO A 236 -18.55 33.94 -12.75
CA PRO A 236 -18.53 35.08 -11.85
C PRO A 236 -18.32 34.64 -10.39
N TYR A 237 -17.64 35.47 -9.62
CA TYR A 237 -17.55 35.27 -8.18
C TYR A 237 -18.90 35.44 -7.51
N LYS A 238 -19.23 34.53 -6.60
CA LYS A 238 -20.37 34.69 -5.71
C LYS A 238 -20.06 35.77 -4.66
N GLN A 239 -21.11 36.57 -4.30
CA GLN A 239 -20.98 37.54 -3.22
C GLN A 239 -20.68 36.81 -1.88
N ASN A 240 -20.15 37.55 -0.92
CA ASN A 240 -19.74 37.04 0.38
C ASN A 240 -20.83 36.17 1.04
N ALA A 241 -20.40 35.09 1.70
CA ALA A 241 -21.28 34.28 2.52
C ALA A 241 -21.91 35.14 3.61
N ARG A 242 -23.11 34.72 4.11
CA ARG A 242 -23.87 35.42 5.16
C ARG A 242 -23.06 35.86 6.40
N ASN A 243 -21.92 35.15 6.65
CA ASN A 243 -21.01 35.43 7.76
C ASN A 243 -19.79 36.30 7.37
N GLY A 244 -19.82 37.00 6.23
CA GLY A 244 -18.72 37.84 5.75
C GLY A 244 -17.49 37.09 5.21
N GLY A 245 -17.50 35.76 5.25
CA GLY A 245 -16.40 34.92 4.73
C GLY A 245 -16.43 34.73 3.22
N GLN A 246 -15.30 34.33 2.65
CA GLN A 246 -15.22 33.95 1.23
C GLN A 246 -16.09 32.71 0.97
N PRO A 247 -16.99 32.72 -0.03
CA PRO A 247 -17.75 31.54 -0.44
C PRO A 247 -16.81 30.39 -0.83
N VAL A 248 -17.13 29.19 -0.43
CA VAL A 248 -16.37 27.97 -0.76
C VAL A 248 -16.30 27.76 -2.27
N PHE A 249 -17.35 28.16 -2.99
CA PHE A 249 -17.39 28.21 -4.46
C PHE A 249 -16.23 29.02 -5.06
N ASN A 250 -16.00 30.25 -4.58
CA ASN A 250 -14.94 31.12 -5.08
C ASN A 250 -13.56 30.52 -4.82
N LEU A 251 -13.35 30.00 -3.61
CA LEU A 251 -12.12 29.29 -3.28
C LEU A 251 -11.87 28.11 -4.21
N ALA A 252 -12.92 27.30 -4.44
CA ALA A 252 -12.81 26.10 -5.25
C ALA A 252 -12.48 26.43 -6.73
N LYS A 253 -13.15 27.46 -7.28
CA LYS A 253 -12.81 28.01 -8.61
C LYS A 253 -11.34 28.39 -8.70
N ASP A 254 -10.90 29.22 -7.77
CA ASP A 254 -9.54 29.79 -7.77
C ASP A 254 -8.48 28.70 -7.65
N ILE A 255 -8.68 27.75 -6.72
CA ILE A 255 -7.70 26.68 -6.51
C ILE A 255 -7.70 25.66 -7.66
N PHE A 256 -8.84 25.42 -8.30
CA PHE A 256 -8.90 24.63 -9.52
C PHE A 256 -8.03 25.27 -10.64
N ILE A 257 -8.23 26.56 -10.86
CA ILE A 257 -7.47 27.33 -11.89
C ILE A 257 -5.98 27.35 -11.56
N LEU A 258 -5.62 27.64 -10.30
CA LEU A 258 -4.23 27.62 -9.86
C LEU A 258 -3.60 26.22 -10.04
N SER A 259 -4.32 25.16 -9.65
CA SER A 259 -3.81 23.80 -9.86
C SER A 259 -3.57 23.49 -11.32
N PHE A 260 -4.54 23.80 -12.18
CA PHE A 260 -4.42 23.60 -13.63
C PHE A 260 -3.22 24.35 -14.20
N ALA A 261 -3.12 25.65 -13.91
CA ALA A 261 -2.07 26.50 -14.45
C ALA A 261 -0.67 26.26 -13.83
N MET A 262 -0.61 25.60 -12.67
CA MET A 262 0.63 25.24 -11.99
C MET A 262 0.96 23.75 -12.18
N MET A 263 0.86 23.27 -13.42
CA MET A 263 1.19 21.89 -13.82
C MET A 263 0.50 20.80 -12.98
N GLY A 264 -0.75 21.04 -12.58
CA GLY A 264 -1.54 20.08 -11.83
C GLY A 264 -1.07 19.87 -10.39
N MET A 265 -0.56 20.91 -9.74
CA MET A 265 -0.12 20.87 -8.34
C MET A 265 -1.22 20.35 -7.42
N ASN A 266 -0.91 19.40 -6.52
CA ASN A 266 -1.92 18.80 -5.65
C ASN A 266 -2.29 19.69 -4.46
N SER A 267 -3.48 19.51 -3.90
CA SER A 267 -3.96 20.29 -2.74
C SER A 267 -3.07 20.15 -1.50
N ALA A 268 -2.49 18.97 -1.28
CA ALA A 268 -1.53 18.77 -0.20
C ALA A 268 -0.23 19.56 -0.42
N ASP A 269 0.20 19.71 -1.67
CA ASP A 269 1.39 20.47 -2.02
C ASP A 269 1.11 21.98 -1.91
N PHE A 270 -0.07 22.48 -2.29
CA PHE A 270 -0.50 23.86 -1.98
C PHE A 270 -0.48 24.16 -0.48
N TYR A 271 -0.95 23.21 0.34
CA TYR A 271 -0.99 23.37 1.79
C TYR A 271 0.41 23.41 2.41
N ASN A 272 1.38 22.70 1.82
CA ASN A 272 2.71 22.46 2.38
C ASN A 272 3.86 23.20 1.67
N ALA A 273 3.63 23.84 0.52
CA ALA A 273 4.69 24.51 -0.25
C ALA A 273 5.50 25.49 0.61
N PRO A 274 6.84 25.28 0.75
CA PRO A 274 7.62 26.01 1.75
C PRO A 274 8.06 27.39 1.28
N THR A 275 8.49 27.52 0.02
CA THR A 275 9.17 28.75 -0.46
C THR A 275 8.75 29.15 -1.85
N VAL A 276 8.80 30.46 -2.11
CA VAL A 276 8.71 31.06 -3.43
C VAL A 276 9.82 32.09 -3.57
N GLU A 277 10.63 31.96 -4.63
CA GLU A 277 11.74 32.88 -4.93
C GLU A 277 11.71 33.24 -6.41
N ASN A 278 11.83 34.51 -6.73
CA ASN A 278 11.84 35.01 -8.12
C ASN A 278 10.67 34.52 -8.98
N GLY A 279 9.46 34.36 -8.37
CA GLY A 279 8.29 33.85 -9.04
C GLY A 279 8.29 32.34 -9.32
N ILE A 280 9.19 31.60 -8.67
CA ILE A 280 9.29 30.14 -8.76
C ILE A 280 8.98 29.54 -7.40
N ILE A 281 8.01 28.62 -7.36
CA ILE A 281 7.70 27.82 -6.18
C ILE A 281 8.54 26.55 -6.24
N SER A 282 9.36 26.34 -5.22
CA SER A 282 10.14 25.12 -5.04
C SER A 282 9.54 24.28 -3.91
N TYR A 283 9.18 23.03 -4.19
CA TYR A 283 8.61 22.13 -3.20
C TYR A 283 8.94 20.67 -3.45
N GLN A 284 8.89 19.88 -2.42
CA GLN A 284 8.98 18.42 -2.48
C GLN A 284 7.57 17.82 -2.42
N ARG A 285 7.19 17.04 -3.45
CA ARG A 285 5.86 16.48 -3.53
C ARG A 285 5.53 15.63 -2.30
N THR A 286 4.55 16.07 -1.52
CA THR A 286 4.16 15.50 -0.21
C THR A 286 3.96 13.98 -0.25
N LYS A 287 3.36 13.46 -1.31
CA LYS A 287 3.03 12.02 -1.43
C LYS A 287 4.25 11.11 -1.64
N THR A 288 5.34 11.61 -2.25
CA THR A 288 6.43 10.76 -2.77
C THR A 288 7.82 11.16 -2.26
N ARG A 289 7.97 12.29 -1.56
CA ARG A 289 9.27 12.80 -1.09
C ARG A 289 10.08 11.82 -0.24
N THR A 290 9.40 10.98 0.55
CA THR A 290 10.05 10.00 1.43
C THR A 290 10.47 8.70 0.72
N ARG A 291 10.06 8.51 -0.54
CA ARG A 291 10.30 7.27 -1.31
C ARG A 291 11.29 7.47 -2.45
N ARG A 292 11.65 8.72 -2.74
CA ARG A 292 12.50 9.09 -3.88
C ARG A 292 13.80 9.70 -3.39
N GLU A 293 14.90 9.34 -4.02
CA GLU A 293 16.24 9.89 -3.75
C GLU A 293 16.30 11.41 -4.02
N ASP A 294 15.65 11.88 -5.10
CA ASP A 294 15.52 13.28 -5.47
C ASP A 294 14.46 14.03 -4.64
N LYS A 295 13.95 13.38 -3.56
CA LYS A 295 12.91 13.92 -2.67
C LYS A 295 11.67 14.42 -3.40
N ALA A 296 11.48 13.98 -4.65
CA ALA A 296 10.40 14.41 -5.54
C ALA A 296 10.32 15.94 -5.68
N GLU A 297 11.47 16.60 -5.81
CA GLU A 297 11.55 18.05 -6.00
C GLU A 297 10.79 18.48 -7.26
N MET A 298 10.12 19.63 -7.16
CA MET A 298 9.41 20.27 -8.25
C MET A 298 9.57 21.77 -8.16
N LYS A 299 9.84 22.42 -9.30
CA LYS A 299 9.91 23.87 -9.43
C LYS A 299 8.86 24.35 -10.43
N VAL A 300 7.95 25.20 -9.97
CA VAL A 300 6.82 25.70 -10.75
C VAL A 300 6.93 27.20 -10.86
N ARG A 301 6.99 27.72 -12.09
CA ARG A 301 6.96 29.15 -12.36
C ARG A 301 5.53 29.67 -12.24
N ILE A 302 5.38 30.83 -11.60
CA ILE A 302 4.10 31.55 -11.53
C ILE A 302 3.95 32.33 -12.82
N GLU A 303 3.05 31.88 -13.68
CA GLU A 303 2.81 32.52 -14.96
C GLU A 303 2.01 33.85 -14.79
N PRO A 304 2.21 34.85 -15.67
CA PRO A 304 1.56 36.15 -15.55
C PRO A 304 0.05 36.09 -15.47
N GLU A 305 -0.57 35.12 -16.15
CA GLU A 305 -2.01 34.91 -16.24
C GLU A 305 -2.66 34.67 -14.87
N ILE A 306 -1.93 34.03 -13.94
CA ILE A 306 -2.43 33.67 -12.62
C ILE A 306 -1.79 34.47 -11.50
N LYS A 307 -0.98 35.49 -11.80
CA LYS A 307 -0.21 36.25 -10.79
C LYS A 307 -1.11 36.87 -9.74
N LYS A 308 -2.18 37.58 -10.13
CA LYS A 308 -3.14 38.18 -9.18
C LYS A 308 -3.84 37.13 -8.30
N LEU A 309 -4.16 35.99 -8.91
CA LEU A 309 -4.80 34.90 -8.18
C LEU A 309 -3.82 34.25 -7.20
N PHE A 310 -2.55 34.11 -7.58
CA PHE A 310 -1.49 33.67 -6.68
C PHE A 310 -1.34 34.63 -5.48
N GLU A 311 -1.21 35.93 -5.75
CA GLU A 311 -1.05 36.96 -4.72
C GLU A 311 -2.21 36.95 -3.71
N LYS A 312 -3.44 36.73 -4.16
CA LYS A 312 -4.65 36.62 -3.31
C LYS A 312 -4.53 35.56 -2.21
N TYR A 313 -3.77 34.48 -2.48
CA TYR A 313 -3.63 33.35 -1.57
C TYR A 313 -2.23 33.22 -0.98
N SER A 314 -1.33 34.12 -1.30
CA SER A 314 0.02 34.15 -0.71
C SER A 314 -0.03 34.35 0.80
N ASP A 315 0.87 33.71 1.53
CA ASP A 315 1.00 33.92 2.97
C ASP A 315 1.83 35.20 3.24
N PRO A 316 1.21 36.26 3.79
CA PRO A 316 1.95 37.49 4.06
C PRO A 316 3.02 37.35 5.15
N SER A 317 2.99 36.30 5.97
CA SER A 317 4.04 36.04 6.96
C SER A 317 5.28 35.39 6.38
N GLY A 318 5.22 34.84 5.16
CA GLY A 318 6.32 34.11 4.54
C GLY A 318 6.64 32.75 5.16
N GLU A 319 5.83 32.25 6.09
CA GLU A 319 6.03 30.92 6.69
C GLU A 319 5.89 29.79 5.65
N LYS A 320 4.90 29.96 4.75
CA LYS A 320 4.73 29.11 3.57
C LYS A 320 4.35 29.97 2.37
N VAL A 321 4.32 29.35 1.21
CA VAL A 321 3.87 30.04 -0.02
C VAL A 321 2.44 30.50 0.09
N PHE A 322 1.54 29.63 0.61
CA PHE A 322 0.12 29.88 0.65
C PHE A 322 -0.45 29.90 2.09
N ILE A 323 -1.46 30.73 2.31
CA ILE A 323 -2.10 30.94 3.62
C ILE A 323 -2.96 29.76 4.11
N PHE A 324 -3.09 28.68 3.35
CA PHE A 324 -4.02 27.59 3.65
C PHE A 324 -3.68 26.83 4.93
N HIS A 325 -2.42 26.72 5.30
CA HIS A 325 -1.97 26.10 6.54
C HIS A 325 -2.48 26.84 7.81
N LYS A 326 -2.78 28.15 7.70
CA LYS A 326 -3.38 28.96 8.77
C LYS A 326 -4.89 28.90 8.77
N ARG A 327 -5.52 28.67 7.60
CA ARG A 327 -6.99 28.66 7.46
C ARG A 327 -7.62 27.29 7.71
N TYR A 328 -6.86 26.21 7.55
CA TYR A 328 -7.36 24.84 7.65
C TYR A 328 -6.49 24.03 8.59
N ARG A 329 -7.14 23.18 9.40
CA ARG A 329 -6.42 22.32 10.36
C ARG A 329 -5.51 21.28 9.68
N SER A 330 -5.83 20.87 8.46
CA SER A 330 -5.05 19.88 7.70
C SER A 330 -5.26 20.02 6.19
N SER A 331 -4.36 19.47 5.41
CA SER A 331 -4.48 19.39 3.95
C SER A 331 -5.72 18.62 3.49
N GLU A 332 -6.18 17.63 4.26
CA GLU A 332 -7.43 16.90 3.98
C GLU A 332 -8.66 17.80 4.15
N ASN A 333 -8.68 18.64 5.20
CA ASN A 333 -9.78 19.58 5.42
C ASN A 333 -9.82 20.66 4.34
N PHE A 334 -8.66 21.14 3.91
CA PHE A 334 -8.53 22.04 2.77
C PHE A 334 -9.08 21.38 1.49
N ASN A 335 -8.64 20.15 1.18
CA ASN A 335 -9.13 19.43 0.01
C ASN A 335 -10.64 19.14 0.05
N LYS A 336 -11.20 18.82 1.22
CA LYS A 336 -12.66 18.65 1.39
C LYS A 336 -13.42 19.94 1.10
N SER A 337 -12.89 21.09 1.54
CA SER A 337 -13.48 22.39 1.27
C SER A 337 -13.51 22.71 -0.23
N ILE A 338 -12.38 22.48 -0.92
CA ILE A 338 -12.30 22.65 -2.38
C ILE A 338 -13.33 21.77 -3.09
N ASN A 339 -13.37 20.47 -2.79
CA ASN A 339 -14.29 19.55 -3.46
C ASN A 339 -15.76 19.92 -3.23
N LYS A 340 -16.12 20.44 -2.06
CA LYS A 340 -17.48 20.93 -1.80
C LYS A 340 -17.87 22.09 -2.73
N GLY A 341 -16.94 22.98 -3.05
CA GLY A 341 -17.22 24.06 -3.99
C GLY A 341 -17.19 23.60 -5.44
N LEU A 342 -16.35 22.59 -5.76
CA LEU A 342 -16.30 22.00 -7.09
C LEU A 342 -17.56 21.19 -7.43
N ASP A 343 -18.19 20.54 -6.45
CA ASP A 343 -19.49 19.89 -6.66
C ASP A 343 -20.51 20.89 -7.23
N GLU A 344 -20.58 22.10 -6.68
CA GLU A 344 -21.47 23.17 -7.17
C GLU A 344 -21.05 23.73 -8.54
N ILE A 345 -19.75 23.86 -8.79
CA ILE A 345 -19.24 24.26 -10.12
C ILE A 345 -19.56 23.19 -11.14
N GLY A 346 -19.42 21.92 -10.78
CA GLY A 346 -19.73 20.78 -11.63
C GLY A 346 -21.18 20.75 -12.09
N GLU A 347 -22.13 21.10 -11.22
CA GLU A 347 -23.55 21.25 -11.59
C GLU A 347 -23.74 22.34 -12.65
N ILE A 348 -23.05 23.47 -12.51
CA ILE A 348 -23.16 24.60 -13.46
C ILE A 348 -22.61 24.26 -14.85
N ILE A 349 -21.46 23.56 -14.92
CA ILE A 349 -20.81 23.23 -16.19
C ILE A 349 -21.22 21.86 -16.75
N GLY A 350 -22.19 21.18 -16.13
CA GLY A 350 -22.70 19.88 -16.56
C GLY A 350 -21.72 18.71 -16.38
N VAL A 351 -20.83 18.78 -15.38
CA VAL A 351 -19.86 17.75 -15.05
C VAL A 351 -20.12 17.23 -13.63
N PRO A 352 -20.99 16.23 -13.47
CA PRO A 352 -21.26 15.65 -12.14
C PRO A 352 -19.98 15.06 -11.52
N ASP A 353 -19.91 15.10 -10.20
CA ASP A 353 -18.76 14.60 -9.41
C ASP A 353 -17.41 15.31 -9.73
N LEU A 354 -17.47 16.57 -10.23
CA LEU A 354 -16.27 17.37 -10.43
C LEU A 354 -15.51 17.51 -9.10
N ASN A 355 -14.24 17.16 -9.12
CA ASN A 355 -13.38 17.23 -7.96
C ASN A 355 -12.00 17.79 -8.31
N TYR A 356 -11.23 18.11 -7.29
CA TYR A 356 -9.92 18.74 -7.44
C TYR A 356 -8.99 17.99 -8.42
N TYR A 357 -9.08 16.66 -8.47
CA TYR A 357 -8.19 15.85 -9.29
C TYR A 357 -8.44 16.03 -10.80
N TYR A 358 -9.60 16.51 -11.18
CA TYR A 358 -9.89 16.89 -12.58
C TYR A 358 -8.94 17.96 -13.09
N ALA A 359 -8.52 18.94 -12.30
CA ALA A 359 -7.56 19.96 -12.72
C ALA A 359 -6.26 19.33 -13.25
N ARG A 360 -5.72 18.36 -12.52
CA ARG A 360 -4.48 17.66 -12.89
C ARG A 360 -4.66 16.74 -14.11
N HIS A 361 -5.75 15.99 -14.18
CA HIS A 361 -6.03 15.13 -15.33
C HIS A 361 -6.29 15.95 -16.59
N THR A 362 -7.04 17.03 -16.48
CA THR A 362 -7.33 17.95 -17.58
C THR A 362 -6.06 18.62 -18.08
N MET A 363 -5.21 19.11 -17.18
CA MET A 363 -3.92 19.68 -17.54
C MET A 363 -3.10 18.70 -18.38
N ALA A 364 -2.92 17.47 -17.89
CA ALA A 364 -2.14 16.46 -18.60
C ALA A 364 -2.74 16.09 -19.96
N THR A 365 -4.05 15.89 -20.02
CA THR A 365 -4.76 15.51 -21.26
C THR A 365 -4.71 16.63 -22.31
N LEU A 366 -4.97 17.88 -21.91
CA LEU A 366 -4.94 19.01 -22.82
C LEU A 366 -3.50 19.35 -23.25
N ALA A 367 -2.52 19.19 -22.37
CA ALA A 367 -1.12 19.36 -22.69
C ALA A 367 -0.70 18.39 -23.81
N ALA A 368 -0.99 17.11 -23.66
CA ALA A 368 -0.66 16.12 -24.68
C ALA A 368 -1.48 16.30 -25.96
N ASN A 369 -2.82 16.36 -25.86
CA ASN A 369 -3.72 16.20 -27.01
C ASN A 369 -4.05 17.51 -27.72
N LYS A 370 -3.93 18.66 -27.07
CA LYS A 370 -4.30 19.96 -27.61
C LYS A 370 -3.12 20.92 -27.78
N ALA A 371 -2.22 20.95 -26.80
CA ALA A 371 -1.00 21.75 -26.89
C ALA A 371 0.14 21.03 -27.62
N GLY A 372 0.00 19.74 -27.97
CA GLY A 372 1.01 18.96 -28.66
C GLY A 372 2.32 18.81 -27.88
N ILE A 373 2.21 18.65 -26.56
CA ILE A 373 3.35 18.43 -25.69
C ILE A 373 3.60 16.91 -25.62
N ASP A 374 4.85 16.52 -25.79
CA ASP A 374 5.26 15.11 -25.71
C ASP A 374 4.87 14.46 -24.37
N ILE A 375 4.45 13.18 -24.42
CA ILE A 375 3.97 12.45 -23.24
C ILE A 375 5.04 12.35 -22.14
N ALA A 376 6.32 12.18 -22.52
CA ALA A 376 7.39 12.13 -21.53
C ALA A 376 7.52 13.48 -20.81
N ARG A 377 7.34 14.59 -21.52
CA ARG A 377 7.32 15.93 -20.94
C ARG A 377 6.12 16.15 -20.02
N VAL A 378 4.93 15.69 -20.44
CA VAL A 378 3.74 15.72 -19.58
C VAL A 378 3.95 14.90 -18.30
N ASP A 379 4.59 13.75 -18.41
CA ASP A 379 4.92 12.90 -17.23
C ASP A 379 5.89 13.61 -16.27
N GLU A 380 6.88 14.33 -16.82
CA GLU A 380 7.77 15.18 -16.02
C GLU A 380 7.02 16.36 -15.35
N MET A 381 6.09 17.03 -16.05
CA MET A 381 5.22 18.07 -15.46
C MET A 381 4.38 17.51 -14.31
N LEU A 382 3.95 16.27 -14.40
CA LEU A 382 3.25 15.56 -13.35
C LEU A 382 4.18 15.09 -12.21
N ASN A 383 5.48 15.30 -12.32
CA ASN A 383 6.50 14.81 -11.39
C ASN A 383 6.39 13.29 -11.15
N HIS A 384 6.10 12.54 -12.20
CA HIS A 384 6.19 11.10 -12.18
C HIS A 384 7.63 10.63 -12.46
N THR A 385 7.94 9.41 -12.11
CA THR A 385 9.21 8.76 -12.44
C THR A 385 8.92 7.58 -13.35
N ASP A 386 9.40 7.65 -14.57
CA ASP A 386 9.45 6.49 -15.45
C ASP A 386 10.67 5.64 -15.08
N SER A 387 10.43 4.38 -14.71
CA SER A 387 11.50 3.44 -14.37
C SER A 387 12.39 3.09 -15.56
N THR A 388 11.88 3.20 -16.78
CA THR A 388 12.63 2.91 -18.01
C THR A 388 13.68 3.98 -18.29
N LEU A 389 13.46 5.22 -17.86
CA LEU A 389 14.36 6.36 -18.04
C LEU A 389 15.28 6.59 -16.82
N LYS A 390 15.25 5.72 -15.81
CA LYS A 390 16.01 5.91 -14.57
C LYS A 390 17.50 6.11 -14.82
N LEU A 391 18.07 5.30 -15.72
CA LEU A 391 19.50 5.38 -16.03
C LEU A 391 19.87 6.68 -16.75
N ALA A 392 19.08 7.13 -17.72
CA ALA A 392 19.33 8.38 -18.43
C ALA A 392 19.26 9.59 -17.49
N ARG A 393 18.37 9.58 -16.52
CA ARG A 393 18.23 10.66 -15.52
C ARG A 393 19.43 10.82 -14.59
N VAL A 394 20.31 9.84 -14.47
CA VAL A 394 21.57 9.97 -13.71
C VAL A 394 22.55 10.91 -14.43
N TYR A 395 22.48 10.97 -15.76
CA TYR A 395 23.40 11.76 -16.59
C TYR A 395 22.83 13.12 -17.01
N ILE A 396 21.53 13.34 -16.84
CA ILE A 396 20.84 14.54 -17.31
C ILE A 396 20.41 15.38 -16.12
N GLU A 397 20.99 16.57 -15.98
CA GLU A 397 20.51 17.56 -15.03
C GLU A 397 19.10 18.03 -15.42
N ARG A 398 18.20 18.10 -14.46
CA ARG A 398 16.80 18.44 -14.71
C ARG A 398 16.65 19.95 -14.95
N ASP A 399 16.33 20.31 -16.19
CA ASP A 399 15.98 21.68 -16.57
C ASP A 399 14.47 21.91 -16.45
N TYR A 400 14.06 22.68 -15.47
CA TYR A 400 12.65 23.03 -15.27
C TYR A 400 12.13 24.07 -16.26
N SER A 401 13.01 24.85 -16.93
CA SER A 401 12.60 25.87 -17.88
C SER A 401 11.80 25.27 -19.04
N VAL A 402 12.19 24.10 -19.49
CA VAL A 402 11.50 23.35 -20.56
C VAL A 402 10.07 22.96 -20.15
N LEU A 403 9.85 22.66 -18.85
CA LEU A 403 8.52 22.39 -18.33
C LEU A 403 7.66 23.65 -18.28
N TRP A 404 8.26 24.79 -17.94
CA TRP A 404 7.56 26.06 -17.90
C TRP A 404 7.15 26.54 -19.30
N GLU A 405 8.01 26.36 -20.30
CA GLU A 405 7.66 26.68 -21.67
C GLU A 405 6.55 25.76 -22.22
N ALA A 406 6.60 24.48 -21.89
CA ALA A 406 5.51 23.56 -22.20
C ALA A 406 4.19 24.01 -21.53
N ASN A 407 4.24 24.40 -20.26
CA ASN A 407 3.08 24.91 -19.54
C ASN A 407 2.53 26.20 -20.18
N ARG A 408 3.37 27.14 -20.56
CA ARG A 408 2.95 28.35 -21.29
C ARG A 408 2.21 28.03 -22.58
N LYS A 409 2.70 27.06 -23.35
CA LYS A 409 2.04 26.60 -24.57
C LYS A 409 0.63 26.04 -24.28
N LEU A 410 0.44 25.32 -23.16
CA LEU A 410 -0.88 24.89 -22.72
C LEU A 410 -1.77 26.10 -22.33
N LEU A 411 -1.25 27.02 -21.52
CA LEU A 411 -2.01 28.16 -21.02
C LEU A 411 -2.43 29.12 -22.14
N SER A 412 -1.68 29.20 -23.23
CA SER A 412 -2.03 30.04 -24.41
C SER A 412 -3.30 29.56 -25.14
N LEU A 413 -3.84 28.39 -24.83
CA LEU A 413 -5.11 27.90 -25.37
C LEU A 413 -6.34 28.60 -24.75
N PHE A 414 -6.15 29.41 -23.69
CA PHE A 414 -7.23 29.99 -22.90
C PHE A 414 -7.17 31.52 -22.88
N LYS A 415 -8.33 32.11 -22.62
CA LYS A 415 -8.47 33.54 -22.36
C LYS A 415 -8.50 33.78 -20.86
N TRP A 416 -7.69 34.73 -20.39
CA TRP A 416 -7.48 34.98 -18.97
C TRP A 416 -8.01 36.35 -18.50
N ASP A 417 -8.79 37.05 -19.35
CA ASP A 417 -9.22 38.44 -19.10
C ASP A 417 -10.13 38.55 -17.85
N SER A 418 -10.92 37.53 -17.58
CA SER A 418 -11.79 37.46 -16.39
C SER A 418 -11.04 37.37 -15.06
N LEU A 419 -9.73 37.13 -15.06
CA LEU A 419 -8.87 37.06 -13.86
C LEU A 419 -7.98 38.31 -13.72
N LYS A 420 -7.99 39.20 -14.71
CA LYS A 420 -7.29 40.49 -14.67
C LYS A 420 -8.08 41.49 -13.86
#